data_dad5a7bdcb7b2173e0da12028e211229
#
_entry.id   dad5a7bdcb7b2173e0da12028e211229
#
_cell.length_a   1.000
_cell.length_b   1.000
_cell.length_c   1.000
_cell.angle_alpha   90.00
_cell.angle_beta   90.00
_cell.angle_gamma   90.00
#
_symmetry.space_group_name_H-M   'P 1'
#
loop_
_entity.id
_entity.type
_entity.pdbx_description
1 polymer ?
#
loop_
_entity_poly.entity_id
_entity_poly.type
_entity_poly.pdbx_seq_one_letter_code
_entity_poly.pdbx_strand_id
1 'polypeptide(L)'
;LIHLGYLSYNRKDMTCKIPNEEVRKQWILSVKLSPDYKKLMAIVNASKKLLDATVNGDADAVAASLEAAHTEVTSPLTYNDEHCFQSAICLAYFYANTRYTLVKKLPTGKGYADLVLIPYLPNIPALVIELKYNKTAESAINQIKEKNYCQALSHYNGDVLFVGINYDKDTKVHTCQIEKI
;
A
#
# COMPACT_ATOMS: atom_id res chain seq x y z
N LEU A 1 9.13 19.11 -24.60
CA LEU A 1 7.85 18.44 -24.91
C LEU A 1 6.77 19.45 -25.31
N ILE A 2 6.68 20.62 -24.64
CA ILE A 2 5.70 21.67 -24.99
C ILE A 2 5.95 22.21 -26.39
N HIS A 3 7.18 22.62 -26.69
CA HIS A 3 7.55 23.16 -28.04
C HIS A 3 7.42 22.14 -29.18
N LEU A 4 7.39 20.85 -28.85
CA LEU A 4 7.20 19.76 -29.81
C LEU A 4 5.72 19.33 -29.94
N GLY A 5 4.80 20.03 -29.28
CA GLY A 5 3.37 19.73 -29.34
C GLY A 5 2.91 18.51 -28.56
N TYR A 6 3.80 17.82 -27.81
CA TYR A 6 3.42 16.66 -26.99
C TYR A 6 2.67 17.03 -25.71
N LEU A 7 2.87 18.27 -25.21
CA LEU A 7 2.16 18.82 -24.06
C LEU A 7 1.67 20.23 -24.39
N SER A 8 0.47 20.58 -23.94
CA SER A 8 -0.02 21.97 -23.89
C SER A 8 0.20 22.53 -22.49
N TYR A 9 0.54 23.80 -22.40
CA TYR A 9 0.77 24.51 -21.14
C TYR A 9 -0.30 25.58 -20.92
N ASN A 10 -0.96 25.51 -19.75
CA ASN A 10 -1.88 26.55 -19.29
C ASN A 10 -1.13 27.50 -18.34
N ARG A 11 -0.93 28.75 -18.78
CA ARG A 11 -0.22 29.77 -17.97
C ARG A 11 -0.99 30.20 -16.72
N LYS A 12 -2.33 30.15 -16.74
CA LYS A 12 -3.14 30.59 -15.58
C LYS A 12 -2.98 29.63 -14.41
N ASP A 13 -3.01 28.33 -14.70
CA ASP A 13 -3.00 27.28 -13.68
C ASP A 13 -1.60 26.68 -13.50
N MET A 14 -0.62 27.13 -14.27
CA MET A 14 0.75 26.60 -14.28
C MET A 14 0.80 25.08 -14.51
N THR A 15 -0.14 24.53 -15.28
CA THR A 15 -0.29 23.10 -15.51
C THR A 15 0.05 22.70 -16.93
N CYS A 16 0.56 21.47 -17.10
CA CYS A 16 0.72 20.83 -18.40
C CYS A 16 -0.33 19.73 -18.58
N LYS A 17 -0.86 19.58 -19.78
CA LYS A 17 -1.77 18.49 -20.13
C LYS A 17 -1.46 17.95 -21.53
N ILE A 18 -1.88 16.71 -21.79
CA ILE A 18 -1.83 16.13 -23.14
C ILE A 18 -2.87 16.85 -24.01
N PRO A 19 -2.49 17.40 -25.18
CA PRO A 19 -3.33 18.33 -25.91
C PRO A 19 -4.57 17.69 -26.53
N ASN A 20 -4.48 16.45 -26.97
CA ASN A 20 -5.57 15.73 -27.64
C ASN A 20 -5.43 14.21 -27.50
N GLU A 21 -6.46 13.48 -27.94
CA GLU A 21 -6.55 12.02 -27.81
C GLU A 21 -5.53 11.28 -28.71
N GLU A 22 -5.12 11.86 -29.84
CA GLU A 22 -4.13 11.26 -30.72
C GLU A 22 -2.75 11.22 -30.05
N VAL A 23 -2.31 12.34 -29.49
CA VAL A 23 -1.07 12.43 -28.73
C VAL A 23 -1.14 11.53 -27.50
N ARG A 24 -2.30 11.45 -26.83
CA ARG A 24 -2.51 10.54 -25.71
C ARG A 24 -2.32 9.08 -26.09
N LYS A 25 -2.89 8.65 -27.22
CA LYS A 25 -2.70 7.27 -27.72
C LYS A 25 -1.24 6.97 -28.04
N GLN A 26 -0.52 7.90 -28.65
CA GLN A 26 0.91 7.75 -28.93
C GLN A 26 1.74 7.64 -27.65
N TRP A 27 1.45 8.47 -26.64
CA TRP A 27 2.09 8.36 -25.34
C TRP A 27 1.85 6.99 -24.70
N ILE A 28 0.59 6.54 -24.66
CA ILE A 28 0.24 5.22 -24.11
C ILE A 28 0.97 4.10 -24.85
N LEU A 29 1.03 4.16 -26.18
CA LEU A 29 1.70 3.16 -27.00
C LEU A 29 3.20 3.13 -26.70
N SER A 30 3.86 4.30 -26.71
CA SER A 30 5.29 4.42 -26.43
C SER A 30 5.67 3.92 -25.05
N VAL A 31 4.86 4.26 -24.03
CA VAL A 31 5.08 3.79 -22.67
C VAL A 31 4.88 2.28 -22.57
N LYS A 32 3.82 1.71 -23.18
CA LYS A 32 3.54 0.28 -23.16
C LYS A 32 4.62 -0.58 -23.84
N LEU A 33 5.31 -0.04 -24.82
CA LEU A 33 6.40 -0.71 -25.53
C LEU A 33 7.72 -0.71 -24.74
N SER A 34 7.85 0.16 -23.74
CA SER A 34 9.05 0.22 -22.90
C SER A 34 9.19 -1.05 -22.04
N PRO A 35 10.39 -1.66 -21.96
CA PRO A 35 10.66 -2.74 -21.01
C PRO A 35 10.42 -2.35 -19.55
N ASP A 36 10.71 -1.11 -19.20
CA ASP A 36 10.51 -0.57 -17.84
C ASP A 36 9.02 -0.46 -17.48
N TYR A 37 8.16 -0.19 -18.47
CA TYR A 37 6.71 -0.21 -18.26
C TYR A 37 6.20 -1.58 -17.81
N LYS A 38 6.71 -2.66 -18.42
CA LYS A 38 6.32 -4.03 -18.02
C LYS A 38 6.71 -4.32 -16.58
N LYS A 39 7.90 -3.91 -16.17
CA LYS A 39 8.37 -4.05 -14.77
C LYS A 39 7.49 -3.21 -13.83
N LEU A 40 7.22 -1.95 -14.17
CA LEU A 40 6.36 -1.09 -13.36
C LEU A 40 4.95 -1.68 -13.23
N MET A 41 4.37 -2.19 -14.31
CA MET A 41 3.04 -2.80 -14.28
C MET A 41 3.03 -4.10 -13.47
N ALA A 42 4.11 -4.87 -13.46
CA ALA A 42 4.23 -6.04 -12.58
C ALA A 42 4.14 -5.64 -11.10
N ILE A 43 4.88 -4.60 -10.70
CA ILE A 43 4.85 -4.05 -9.33
C ILE A 43 3.45 -3.54 -8.97
N VAL A 44 2.81 -2.77 -9.85
CA VAL A 44 1.46 -2.24 -9.64
C VAL A 44 0.44 -3.38 -9.50
N ASN A 45 0.53 -4.42 -10.35
CA ASN A 45 -0.36 -5.57 -10.29
C ASN A 45 -0.12 -6.42 -9.02
N ALA A 46 1.12 -6.59 -8.59
CA ALA A 46 1.44 -7.26 -7.33
C ALA A 46 0.84 -6.50 -6.14
N SER A 47 1.02 -5.18 -6.10
CA SER A 47 0.43 -4.31 -5.08
C SER A 47 -1.10 -4.35 -5.07
N LYS A 48 -1.73 -4.43 -6.27
CA LYS A 48 -3.18 -4.61 -6.37
C LYS A 48 -3.63 -5.93 -5.78
N LYS A 49 -2.95 -7.03 -6.11
CA LYS A 49 -3.27 -8.37 -5.57
C LYS A 49 -3.14 -8.40 -4.04
N LEU A 50 -2.09 -7.79 -3.50
CA LEU A 50 -1.89 -7.66 -2.06
C LEU A 50 -3.07 -6.93 -1.40
N LEU A 51 -3.47 -5.77 -1.94
CA LEU A 51 -4.60 -5.02 -1.43
C LEU A 51 -5.91 -5.82 -1.50
N ASP A 52 -6.18 -6.45 -2.65
CA ASP A 52 -7.40 -7.26 -2.85
C ASP A 52 -7.43 -8.44 -1.85
N ALA A 53 -6.31 -9.14 -1.62
CA ALA A 53 -6.20 -10.19 -0.61
C ALA A 53 -6.47 -9.66 0.81
N THR A 54 -5.92 -8.50 1.15
CA THR A 54 -6.13 -7.87 2.46
C THR A 54 -7.60 -7.54 2.70
N VAL A 55 -8.24 -6.90 1.72
CA VAL A 55 -9.68 -6.53 1.80
C VAL A 55 -10.58 -7.75 1.91
N ASN A 56 -10.21 -8.85 1.26
CA ASN A 56 -10.94 -10.12 1.34
C ASN A 56 -10.65 -10.93 2.62
N GLY A 57 -9.73 -10.49 3.48
CA GLY A 57 -9.38 -11.19 4.72
C GLY A 57 -8.49 -12.42 4.51
N ASP A 58 -7.86 -12.58 3.34
CA ASP A 58 -7.00 -13.71 3.01
C ASP A 58 -5.56 -13.47 3.52
N ALA A 59 -5.34 -13.83 4.78
CA ALA A 59 -4.07 -13.62 5.48
C ALA A 59 -2.91 -14.40 4.84
N ASP A 60 -3.16 -15.62 4.34
CA ASP A 60 -2.13 -16.43 3.70
C ASP A 60 -1.70 -15.82 2.35
N ALA A 61 -2.66 -15.35 1.55
CA ALA A 61 -2.36 -14.66 0.30
C ALA A 61 -1.62 -13.32 0.55
N VAL A 62 -1.91 -12.61 1.65
CA VAL A 62 -1.17 -11.41 2.05
C VAL A 62 0.28 -11.77 2.37
N ALA A 63 0.52 -12.78 3.22
CA ALA A 63 1.87 -13.23 3.58
C ALA A 63 2.67 -13.66 2.33
N ALA A 64 2.07 -14.47 1.45
CA ALA A 64 2.70 -14.92 0.20
C ALA A 64 3.00 -13.75 -0.76
N SER A 65 2.10 -12.76 -0.85
CA SER A 65 2.32 -11.56 -1.69
C SER A 65 3.46 -10.69 -1.18
N LEU A 66 3.61 -10.56 0.13
CA LEU A 66 4.73 -9.84 0.75
C LEU A 66 6.05 -10.57 0.56
N GLU A 67 6.04 -11.89 0.65
CA GLU A 67 7.21 -12.74 0.39
C GLU A 67 7.71 -12.57 -1.05
N ALA A 68 6.78 -12.64 -2.03
CA ALA A 68 7.09 -12.44 -3.44
C ALA A 68 7.65 -11.01 -3.70
N ALA A 69 7.01 -9.99 -3.13
CA ALA A 69 7.48 -8.60 -3.25
C ALA A 69 8.87 -8.41 -2.64
N HIS A 70 9.15 -9.06 -1.50
CA HIS A 70 10.45 -9.03 -0.86
C HIS A 70 11.53 -9.64 -1.76
N THR A 71 11.26 -10.76 -2.39
CA THR A 71 12.22 -11.46 -3.25
C THR A 71 12.51 -10.70 -4.56
N GLU A 72 11.48 -10.10 -5.18
CA GLU A 72 11.62 -9.46 -6.49
C GLU A 72 12.12 -8.01 -6.42
N VAL A 73 11.69 -7.24 -5.42
CA VAL A 73 11.88 -5.78 -5.38
C VAL A 73 12.99 -5.37 -4.41
N THR A 74 13.26 -6.16 -3.39
CA THR A 74 14.13 -5.79 -2.28
C THR A 74 15.42 -6.57 -2.20
N SER A 75 15.81 -7.27 -3.25
CA SER A 75 17.06 -8.08 -3.28
C SER A 75 18.33 -7.39 -2.75
N PRO A 76 18.47 -6.06 -2.73
CA PRO A 76 19.51 -5.37 -1.98
C PRO A 76 19.04 -4.78 -0.63
N LEU A 77 17.75 -4.65 -0.41
CA LEU A 77 17.17 -4.11 0.82
C LEU A 77 16.79 -5.28 1.74
N THR A 78 17.79 -5.87 2.37
CA THR A 78 17.50 -6.64 3.59
C THR A 78 16.74 -5.72 4.53
N TYR A 79 15.61 -6.15 5.08
CA TYR A 79 14.97 -5.46 6.19
C TYR A 79 15.95 -5.48 7.38
N ASN A 80 16.86 -4.52 7.39
CA ASN A 80 17.90 -4.46 8.42
C ASN A 80 17.34 -4.05 9.78
N ASP A 81 16.16 -3.38 9.75
CA ASP A 81 15.47 -2.90 10.93
C ASP A 81 13.97 -2.70 10.69
N GLU A 82 13.25 -2.36 11.73
CA GLU A 82 11.81 -2.11 11.73
C GLU A 82 11.41 -0.96 10.78
N HIS A 83 12.25 0.07 10.63
CA HIS A 83 11.97 1.21 9.75
C HIS A 83 12.06 0.82 8.27
N CYS A 84 13.04 0.02 7.90
CA CYS A 84 13.18 -0.51 6.55
C CYS A 84 11.97 -1.41 6.21
N PHE A 85 11.56 -2.27 7.15
CA PHE A 85 10.37 -3.09 7.01
C PHE A 85 9.10 -2.26 6.79
N GLN A 86 8.87 -1.25 7.65
CA GLN A 86 7.73 -0.35 7.51
C GLN A 86 7.71 0.35 6.14
N SER A 87 8.85 0.80 5.66
CA SER A 87 8.97 1.46 4.35
C SER A 87 8.64 0.51 3.20
N ALA A 88 9.11 -0.73 3.28
CA ALA A 88 8.83 -1.76 2.28
C ALA A 88 7.34 -2.13 2.23
N ILE A 89 6.68 -2.26 3.38
CA ILE A 89 5.24 -2.50 3.46
C ILE A 89 4.45 -1.33 2.84
N CYS A 90 4.83 -0.08 3.13
CA CYS A 90 4.18 1.07 2.50
C CYS A 90 4.31 1.06 0.98
N LEU A 91 5.46 0.64 0.46
CA LEU A 91 5.68 0.51 -0.97
C LEU A 91 4.87 -0.66 -1.56
N ALA A 92 4.80 -1.79 -0.84
CA ALA A 92 4.00 -2.94 -1.26
C ALA A 92 2.50 -2.58 -1.40
N TYR A 93 1.99 -1.69 -0.55
CA TYR A 93 0.61 -1.16 -0.65
C TYR A 93 0.48 0.07 -1.56
N PHE A 94 1.41 0.33 -2.48
CA PHE A 94 1.38 1.51 -3.36
C PHE A 94 0.05 1.66 -4.11
N TYR A 95 -0.54 0.59 -4.60
CA TYR A 95 -1.82 0.60 -5.32
C TYR A 95 -2.98 1.11 -4.44
N ALA A 96 -2.88 0.99 -3.12
CA ALA A 96 -3.91 1.49 -2.20
C ALA A 96 -4.18 2.99 -2.37
N ASN A 97 -3.19 3.79 -2.81
CA ASN A 97 -3.39 5.22 -3.08
C ASN A 97 -4.47 5.52 -4.13
N THR A 98 -4.88 4.53 -4.93
CA THR A 98 -5.99 4.69 -5.90
C THR A 98 -7.37 4.66 -5.25
N ARG A 99 -7.49 4.12 -4.03
CA ARG A 99 -8.76 3.89 -3.33
C ARG A 99 -8.79 4.39 -1.90
N TYR A 100 -7.63 4.70 -1.32
CA TYR A 100 -7.44 5.03 0.10
C TYR A 100 -6.53 6.23 0.27
N THR A 101 -6.77 6.99 1.33
CA THR A 101 -5.75 7.83 1.93
C THR A 101 -4.89 6.98 2.85
N LEU A 102 -3.58 6.96 2.59
CA LEU A 102 -2.60 6.21 3.36
C LEU A 102 -1.98 7.13 4.42
N VAL A 103 -2.19 6.81 5.70
CA VAL A 103 -1.69 7.58 6.83
C VAL A 103 -0.71 6.74 7.62
N LYS A 104 0.54 7.22 7.72
CA LYS A 104 1.57 6.61 8.55
C LYS A 104 1.53 7.19 9.95
N LYS A 105 1.77 6.35 10.97
CA LYS A 105 1.84 6.76 12.38
C LYS A 105 0.64 7.63 12.79
N LEU A 106 -0.58 7.14 12.50
CA LEU A 106 -1.79 7.82 12.91
C LEU A 106 -1.87 7.83 14.44
N PRO A 107 -1.96 9.03 15.09
CA PRO A 107 -2.13 9.11 16.53
C PRO A 107 -3.44 8.45 16.96
N THR A 108 -3.36 7.57 17.94
CA THR A 108 -4.51 6.94 18.58
C THR A 108 -4.35 7.14 20.07
N GLY A 109 -5.31 7.59 20.79
CA GLY A 109 -5.19 8.09 22.18
C GLY A 109 -4.15 7.44 23.11
N LYS A 110 -3.68 6.21 22.83
CA LYS A 110 -2.67 5.46 23.59
C LYS A 110 -1.42 5.06 22.77
N GLY A 111 -1.21 5.65 21.61
CA GLY A 111 -0.04 5.34 20.75
C GLY A 111 -0.26 5.74 19.30
N TYR A 112 0.46 5.06 18.40
CA TYR A 112 0.39 5.29 16.96
C TYR A 112 0.12 3.96 16.25
N ALA A 113 -0.80 3.96 15.30
CA ALA A 113 -0.91 2.86 14.32
C ALA A 113 0.18 3.04 13.25
N ASP A 114 0.85 1.96 12.87
CA ASP A 114 1.95 2.05 11.91
C ASP A 114 1.47 2.53 10.54
N LEU A 115 0.34 2.00 10.08
CA LEU A 115 -0.26 2.36 8.82
C LEU A 115 -1.78 2.24 8.89
N VAL A 116 -2.48 3.28 8.46
CA VAL A 116 -3.94 3.28 8.34
C VAL A 116 -4.33 3.65 6.92
N LEU A 117 -5.21 2.87 6.32
CA LEU A 117 -5.78 3.13 5.01
C LEU A 117 -7.25 3.49 5.17
N ILE A 118 -7.57 4.76 4.89
CA ILE A 118 -8.92 5.31 4.99
C ILE A 118 -9.50 5.37 3.57
N PRO A 119 -10.57 4.63 3.27
CA PRO A 119 -11.08 4.55 1.90
C PRO A 119 -11.79 5.84 1.47
N TYR A 120 -11.74 6.12 0.17
CA TYR A 120 -12.50 7.24 -0.44
C TYR A 120 -13.98 6.93 -0.62
N LEU A 121 -14.35 5.64 -0.65
CA LEU A 121 -15.73 5.19 -0.86
C LEU A 121 -16.24 4.44 0.38
N PRO A 122 -17.52 4.61 0.76
CA PRO A 122 -18.04 4.05 2.00
C PRO A 122 -18.21 2.52 2.01
N ASN A 123 -18.15 1.87 0.85
CA ASN A 123 -18.43 0.43 0.70
C ASN A 123 -17.17 -0.45 0.71
N ILE A 124 -16.01 0.10 1.01
CA ILE A 124 -14.76 -0.64 1.17
C ILE A 124 -14.27 -0.49 2.61
N PRO A 125 -13.71 -1.54 3.24
CA PRO A 125 -13.30 -1.45 4.64
C PRO A 125 -12.11 -0.51 4.81
N ALA A 126 -12.06 0.19 5.95
CA ALA A 126 -10.82 0.81 6.40
C ALA A 126 -9.87 -0.26 6.93
N LEU A 127 -8.57 -0.05 6.75
CA LEU A 127 -7.55 -1.00 7.19
C LEU A 127 -6.67 -0.35 8.25
N VAL A 128 -6.51 -1.02 9.39
CA VAL A 128 -5.55 -0.65 10.43
C VAL A 128 -4.47 -1.71 10.44
N ILE A 129 -3.28 -1.34 10.02
CA ILE A 129 -2.15 -2.25 9.85
C ILE A 129 -1.12 -1.96 10.93
N GLU A 130 -0.79 -2.97 11.69
CA GLU A 130 0.29 -2.95 12.69
C GLU A 130 1.38 -3.91 12.27
N LEU A 131 2.62 -3.47 12.37
CA LEU A 131 3.79 -4.20 11.93
C LEU A 131 4.59 -4.72 13.12
N LYS A 132 5.08 -5.92 13.01
CA LYS A 132 5.99 -6.54 13.98
C LYS A 132 7.23 -7.07 13.28
N TYR A 133 8.33 -6.95 13.96
CA TYR A 133 9.63 -7.42 13.51
C TYR A 133 10.17 -8.39 14.55
N ASN A 134 10.43 -9.64 14.17
CA ASN A 134 10.82 -10.75 15.07
C ASN A 134 9.85 -11.00 16.23
N LYS A 135 8.55 -10.92 15.96
CA LYS A 135 7.47 -11.21 16.92
C LYS A 135 6.42 -12.11 16.26
N THR A 136 5.13 -11.82 16.45
CA THR A 136 4.03 -12.56 15.82
C THR A 136 2.99 -11.60 15.24
N ALA A 137 2.27 -12.04 14.20
CA ALA A 137 1.14 -11.29 13.64
C ALA A 137 0.01 -11.14 14.67
N GLU A 138 -0.20 -12.15 15.53
CA GLU A 138 -1.15 -12.09 16.65
C GLU A 138 -0.82 -10.96 17.63
N SER A 139 0.47 -10.77 17.97
CA SER A 139 0.89 -9.68 18.84
C SER A 139 0.62 -8.30 18.24
N ALA A 140 0.62 -8.18 16.90
CA ALA A 140 0.21 -6.96 16.21
C ALA A 140 -1.30 -6.70 16.38
N ILE A 141 -2.13 -7.72 16.16
CA ILE A 141 -3.59 -7.61 16.36
C ILE A 141 -3.93 -7.25 17.80
N ASN A 142 -3.28 -7.89 18.78
CA ASN A 142 -3.50 -7.59 20.20
C ASN A 142 -3.13 -6.14 20.52
N GLN A 143 -2.05 -5.61 19.94
CA GLN A 143 -1.68 -4.22 20.11
C GLN A 143 -2.73 -3.25 19.54
N ILE A 144 -3.31 -3.55 18.35
CA ILE A 144 -4.38 -2.73 17.77
C ILE A 144 -5.58 -2.66 18.73
N LYS A 145 -5.98 -3.80 19.32
CA LYS A 145 -7.09 -3.90 20.26
C LYS A 145 -6.81 -3.12 21.57
N GLU A 146 -5.65 -3.35 22.17
CA GLU A 146 -5.27 -2.71 23.44
C GLU A 146 -5.17 -1.18 23.35
N LYS A 147 -4.66 -0.67 22.24
CA LYS A 147 -4.49 0.76 22.01
C LYS A 147 -5.72 1.47 21.48
N ASN A 148 -6.82 0.72 21.25
CA ASN A 148 -8.11 1.26 20.80
C ASN A 148 -7.99 2.14 19.53
N TYR A 149 -7.33 1.64 18.51
CA TYR A 149 -7.10 2.37 17.26
C TYR A 149 -8.39 2.76 16.53
N CYS A 150 -9.53 2.12 16.86
CA CYS A 150 -10.84 2.48 16.35
C CYS A 150 -11.25 3.93 16.68
N GLN A 151 -10.74 4.52 17.77
CA GLN A 151 -11.06 5.90 18.11
C GLN A 151 -10.61 6.90 17.03
N ALA A 152 -9.50 6.62 16.35
CA ALA A 152 -9.02 7.45 15.24
C ALA A 152 -9.91 7.35 13.99
N LEU A 153 -10.72 6.30 13.88
CA LEU A 153 -11.69 6.05 12.80
C LEU A 153 -13.14 6.29 13.24
N SER A 154 -13.36 6.99 14.36
CA SER A 154 -14.72 7.23 14.95
C SER A 154 -15.72 7.89 13.99
N HIS A 155 -15.24 8.58 12.97
CA HIS A 155 -16.08 9.21 11.93
C HIS A 155 -16.29 8.31 10.70
N TYR A 156 -15.65 7.13 10.69
CA TYR A 156 -15.82 6.17 9.61
C TYR A 156 -16.91 5.15 9.98
N ASN A 157 -17.99 5.09 9.18
CA ASN A 157 -19.17 4.27 9.46
C ASN A 157 -19.15 2.91 8.71
N GLY A 158 -18.06 2.57 8.04
CA GLY A 158 -17.91 1.31 7.32
C GLY A 158 -17.19 0.24 8.14
N ASP A 159 -17.02 -0.94 7.54
CA ASP A 159 -16.25 -2.04 8.12
C ASP A 159 -14.79 -1.62 8.36
N VAL A 160 -14.18 -2.14 9.43
CA VAL A 160 -12.76 -1.95 9.71
C VAL A 160 -12.09 -3.32 9.79
N LEU A 161 -10.97 -3.48 9.10
CA LEU A 161 -10.12 -4.67 9.21
C LEU A 161 -8.87 -4.33 10.00
N PHE A 162 -8.57 -5.15 11.01
CA PHE A 162 -7.30 -5.14 11.70
C PHE A 162 -6.36 -6.11 11.02
N VAL A 163 -5.19 -5.64 10.64
CA VAL A 163 -4.19 -6.39 9.89
C VAL A 163 -2.89 -6.40 10.67
N GLY A 164 -2.52 -7.54 11.21
CA GLY A 164 -1.22 -7.75 11.84
C GLY A 164 -0.27 -8.40 10.86
N ILE A 165 0.88 -7.77 10.62
CA ILE A 165 1.93 -8.32 9.75
C ILE A 165 3.21 -8.44 10.56
N ASN A 166 3.85 -9.61 10.52
CA ASN A 166 5.15 -9.82 11.12
C ASN A 166 6.15 -10.31 10.08
N TYR A 167 7.38 -9.88 10.21
CA TYR A 167 8.53 -10.42 9.51
C TYR A 167 9.54 -11.00 10.50
N ASP A 168 9.90 -12.25 10.29
CA ASP A 168 10.94 -12.94 11.04
C ASP A 168 12.24 -12.93 10.22
N LYS A 169 13.28 -12.26 10.75
CA LYS A 169 14.55 -12.07 10.03
C LYS A 169 15.38 -13.36 9.95
N ASP A 170 15.18 -14.29 10.87
CA ASP A 170 15.98 -15.51 10.96
C ASP A 170 15.47 -16.55 9.97
N THR A 171 14.15 -16.70 9.88
CA THR A 171 13.48 -17.57 8.91
C THR A 171 13.20 -16.87 7.56
N LYS A 172 13.25 -15.53 7.53
CA LYS A 172 12.89 -14.67 6.39
C LYS A 172 11.45 -14.83 5.92
N VAL A 173 10.55 -15.18 6.83
CA VAL A 173 9.15 -15.46 6.54
C VAL A 173 8.26 -14.32 7.01
N HIS A 174 7.27 -13.95 6.18
CA HIS A 174 6.18 -13.08 6.55
C HIS A 174 5.02 -13.89 7.10
N THR A 175 4.39 -13.37 8.15
CA THR A 175 3.12 -13.90 8.65
C THR A 175 2.11 -12.79 8.75
N CYS A 176 0.84 -13.10 8.50
CA CYS A 176 -0.26 -12.15 8.56
C CYS A 176 -1.44 -12.73 9.35
N GLN A 177 -2.16 -11.85 10.03
CA GLN A 177 -3.45 -12.15 10.63
C GLN A 177 -4.40 -11.00 10.36
N ILE A 178 -5.64 -11.30 9.99
CA ILE A 178 -6.66 -10.31 9.67
C ILE A 178 -7.92 -10.60 10.47
N GLU A 179 -8.48 -9.56 11.10
CA GLU A 179 -9.73 -9.63 11.84
C GLU A 179 -10.67 -8.51 11.38
N LYS A 180 -11.95 -8.85 11.19
CA LYS A 180 -13.01 -7.88 10.90
C LYS A 180 -13.68 -7.45 12.21
N ILE A 181 -13.91 -6.12 12.34
CA ILE A 181 -14.57 -5.50 13.49
C ILE A 181 -15.90 -4.89 13.04
#